data_bfc898bd4e1b47ff583850386d9e00c9
#
_entry.id   bfc898bd4e1b47ff583850386d9e00c9
#
_cell.length_a   1.000
_cell.length_b   1.000
_cell.length_c   1.000
_cell.angle_alpha   90.00
_cell.angle_beta   90.00
_cell.angle_gamma   90.00
#
_symmetry.space_group_name_H-M   'P 1'
#
loop_
_entity.id
_entity.type
_entity.pdbx_description
1 polymer ?
#
loop_
_entity_poly.entity_id
_entity_poly.type
_entity_poly.pdbx_seq_one_letter_code
_entity_poly.pdbx_strand_id
1 'polypeptide(L)'
;MTKPIEELTIMNDFLFGVIMRQEQFCKPLLEYILKVKIRKIVYIREQESLKAGVPKAKSIRMDVYIEDDAGTVYDLEVQTTNKRNLGKRTRYYQSMIDTRVLEKGQDYNLLKKSFVIFICNYDPFGKSRYIYTFRNRCDEDFDVLLKDEATKIIINTKGTVGTIGDDLKAVIRYMDTGIASTEYTKALDAEVKSIKSDEKVRMQYMLMMEAFAHERSMGKYINLISQIRNAIGDFTTKQMAKYFVVNEKFCKDAVKCIQTHPDWDDEQIAEQIDWEE
;
A
#
# COMPACT_ATOMS: atom_id res chain seq x y z
N MET A 1 16.89 -1.81 -9.20
CA MET A 1 17.74 -1.37 -8.08
C MET A 1 16.85 -0.62 -7.08
N THR A 2 16.95 -0.92 -5.81
CA THR A 2 16.28 -0.22 -4.72
C THR A 2 16.96 1.13 -4.51
N LYS A 3 16.20 2.20 -4.30
CA LYS A 3 16.79 3.52 -4.03
C LYS A 3 17.40 3.53 -2.63
N PRO A 4 18.59 4.12 -2.44
CA PRO A 4 19.14 4.34 -1.10
C PRO A 4 18.24 5.28 -0.30
N ILE A 5 18.24 5.14 1.03
CA ILE A 5 17.36 5.92 1.92
C ILE A 5 17.59 7.44 1.78
N GLU A 6 18.80 7.85 1.45
CA GLU A 6 19.18 9.23 1.22
C GLU A 6 18.39 9.90 0.09
N GLU A 7 18.04 9.15 -0.94
CA GLU A 7 17.32 9.61 -2.12
C GLU A 7 15.79 9.57 -1.97
N LEU A 8 15.30 8.99 -0.88
CA LEU A 8 13.86 8.90 -0.65
C LEU A 8 13.27 10.28 -0.37
N THR A 9 12.04 10.49 -0.82
CA THR A 9 11.24 11.66 -0.47
C THR A 9 10.10 11.25 0.46
N ILE A 10 9.37 12.22 1.00
CA ILE A 10 8.16 11.96 1.80
C ILE A 10 7.11 11.15 1.04
N MET A 11 7.19 11.08 -0.30
CA MET A 11 6.31 10.27 -1.14
C MET A 11 6.73 8.80 -1.22
N ASN A 12 7.78 8.39 -0.52
CA ASN A 12 8.10 6.98 -0.34
C ASN A 12 7.26 6.40 0.79
N ASP A 13 6.62 5.25 0.56
CA ASP A 13 5.72 4.55 1.49
C ASP A 13 6.35 4.28 2.86
N PHE A 14 7.61 3.83 2.90
CA PHE A 14 8.32 3.61 4.15
C PHE A 14 8.52 4.90 4.95
N LEU A 15 9.09 5.95 4.34
CA LEU A 15 9.31 7.23 5.04
C LEU A 15 8.00 7.88 5.46
N PHE A 16 6.99 7.87 4.59
CA PHE A 16 5.67 8.38 4.90
C PHE A 16 5.06 7.66 6.11
N GLY A 17 5.12 6.32 6.12
CA GLY A 17 4.65 5.51 7.22
C GLY A 17 5.37 5.83 8.55
N VAL A 18 6.70 5.98 8.54
CA VAL A 18 7.47 6.31 9.75
C VAL A 18 7.09 7.70 10.29
N ILE A 19 6.93 8.70 9.42
CA ILE A 19 6.61 10.08 9.83
C ILE A 19 5.15 10.20 10.28
N MET A 20 4.22 9.66 9.52
CA MET A 20 2.78 9.80 9.81
C MET A 20 2.29 8.96 10.99
N ARG A 21 3.13 8.11 11.59
CA ARG A 21 2.87 7.51 12.89
C ARG A 21 3.00 8.49 14.05
N GLN A 22 3.63 9.62 13.84
CA GLN A 22 3.75 10.67 14.85
C GLN A 22 2.52 11.57 14.80
N GLU A 23 1.76 11.66 15.91
CA GLU A 23 0.52 12.44 16.00
C GLU A 23 0.70 13.89 15.54
N GLN A 24 1.85 14.48 15.86
CA GLN A 24 2.19 15.86 15.49
C GLN A 24 2.21 16.09 13.96
N PHE A 25 2.39 15.04 13.15
CA PHE A 25 2.37 15.13 11.69
C PHE A 25 1.07 14.59 11.09
N CYS A 26 0.55 13.45 11.56
CA CYS A 26 -0.64 12.87 10.95
C CYS A 26 -1.91 13.67 11.25
N LYS A 27 -2.09 14.15 12.48
CA LYS A 27 -3.29 14.89 12.86
C LYS A 27 -3.49 16.20 12.09
N PRO A 28 -2.51 17.12 11.99
CA PRO A 28 -2.66 18.31 11.17
C PRO A 28 -2.91 17.99 9.69
N LEU A 29 -2.25 16.98 9.13
CA LEU A 29 -2.49 16.57 7.75
C LEU A 29 -3.94 16.15 7.52
N LEU A 30 -4.49 15.31 8.39
CA LEU A 30 -5.90 14.91 8.33
C LEU A 30 -6.84 16.11 8.46
N GLU A 31 -6.58 17.03 9.40
CA GLU A 31 -7.37 18.25 9.59
C GLU A 31 -7.34 19.15 8.33
N TYR A 32 -6.19 19.30 7.67
CA TYR A 32 -6.07 20.06 6.43
C TYR A 32 -6.84 19.42 5.26
N ILE A 33 -6.79 18.08 5.15
CA ILE A 33 -7.49 17.34 4.08
C ILE A 33 -9.01 17.40 4.29
N LEU A 34 -9.47 17.13 5.52
CA LEU A 34 -10.87 16.91 5.84
C LEU A 34 -11.61 18.20 6.20
N LYS A 35 -10.89 19.27 6.52
CA LYS A 35 -11.41 20.55 7.02
C LYS A 35 -12.25 20.38 8.30
N VAL A 36 -11.84 19.47 9.17
CA VAL A 36 -12.43 19.20 10.49
C VAL A 36 -11.37 19.33 11.57
N LYS A 37 -11.79 19.50 12.82
CA LYS A 37 -10.91 19.41 13.97
C LYS A 37 -11.01 18.02 14.58
N ILE A 38 -9.86 17.37 14.74
CA ILE A 38 -9.72 16.08 15.41
C ILE A 38 -9.28 16.38 16.84
N ARG A 39 -10.03 15.93 17.83
CA ARG A 39 -9.69 16.22 19.23
C ARG A 39 -8.45 15.45 19.65
N LYS A 40 -8.42 14.15 19.41
CA LYS A 40 -7.35 13.25 19.81
C LYS A 40 -7.22 12.08 18.86
N ILE A 41 -6.00 11.68 18.55
CA ILE A 41 -5.70 10.39 17.94
C ILE A 41 -5.56 9.36 19.06
N VAL A 42 -6.37 8.30 19.01
CA VAL A 42 -6.39 7.23 20.01
C VAL A 42 -5.40 6.15 19.63
N TYR A 43 -5.22 5.95 18.33
CA TYR A 43 -4.48 4.83 17.81
C TYR A 43 -3.79 5.11 16.47
N ILE A 44 -2.53 4.75 16.36
CA ILE A 44 -1.77 4.73 15.12
C ILE A 44 -1.04 3.39 15.04
N ARG A 45 -1.39 2.52 14.10
CA ARG A 45 -0.68 1.25 13.89
C ARG A 45 0.39 1.36 12.82
N GLU A 46 1.44 0.59 13.07
CA GLU A 46 2.45 0.26 12.09
C GLU A 46 1.84 -0.52 10.92
N GLN A 47 2.57 -0.55 9.82
CA GLN A 47 2.31 -1.36 8.63
C GLN A 47 1.91 -2.79 9.02
N GLU A 48 0.65 -3.02 9.29
CA GLU A 48 0.13 -4.37 9.47
C GLU A 48 -0.23 -4.96 8.13
N SER A 49 0.38 -6.10 7.82
CA SER A 49 -0.12 -6.95 6.75
C SER A 49 -1.49 -7.46 7.14
N LEU A 50 -2.53 -6.85 6.59
CA LEU A 50 -3.89 -7.35 6.76
C LEU A 50 -4.04 -8.60 5.91
N LYS A 51 -4.06 -9.75 6.59
CA LYS A 51 -4.52 -10.98 5.96
C LYS A 51 -6.04 -10.98 6.10
N ALA A 52 -6.76 -10.97 4.99
CA ALA A 52 -8.15 -11.39 5.03
C ALA A 52 -8.15 -12.80 5.63
N GLY A 53 -9.07 -13.09 6.55
CA GLY A 53 -9.15 -14.40 7.22
C GLY A 53 -9.39 -15.60 6.29
N VAL A 54 -9.17 -15.41 4.99
CA VAL A 54 -9.30 -16.41 3.93
C VAL A 54 -7.89 -16.80 3.48
N PRO A 55 -7.50 -18.09 3.58
CA PRO A 55 -6.28 -18.59 2.97
C PRO A 55 -6.23 -18.19 1.49
N LYS A 56 -5.10 -17.66 1.02
CA LYS A 56 -4.90 -17.15 -0.36
C LYS A 56 -5.54 -15.79 -0.68
N ALA A 57 -6.19 -15.08 0.26
CA ALA A 57 -6.56 -13.70 0.03
C ALA A 57 -5.31 -12.80 -0.05
N LYS A 58 -5.36 -11.83 -0.97
CA LYS A 58 -4.28 -10.85 -1.09
C LYS A 58 -4.16 -10.05 0.21
N SER A 59 -3.04 -10.16 0.89
CA SER A 59 -2.71 -9.27 1.99
C SER A 59 -2.54 -7.84 1.47
N ILE A 60 -2.95 -6.85 2.26
CA ILE A 60 -2.60 -5.45 2.05
C ILE A 60 -1.72 -4.99 3.18
N ARG A 61 -0.83 -4.08 2.86
CA ARG A 61 -0.04 -3.34 3.82
C ARG A 61 -0.54 -1.91 3.74
N MET A 62 -1.19 -1.43 4.79
CA MET A 62 -1.58 -0.03 4.92
C MET A 62 -0.35 0.78 5.35
N ASP A 63 -0.13 1.94 4.73
CA ASP A 63 1.00 2.78 5.09
C ASP A 63 0.78 3.34 6.50
N VAL A 64 -0.41 3.89 6.77
CA VAL A 64 -0.76 4.42 8.11
C VAL A 64 -2.25 4.21 8.39
N TYR A 65 -2.57 3.43 9.41
CA TYR A 65 -3.93 3.26 9.95
C TYR A 65 -4.10 4.08 11.22
N ILE A 66 -5.10 4.94 11.28
CA ILE A 66 -5.34 5.88 12.37
C ILE A 66 -6.78 5.75 12.85
N GLU A 67 -7.00 5.84 14.15
CA GLU A 67 -8.32 5.95 14.76
C GLU A 67 -8.35 7.15 15.69
N ASP A 68 -9.41 7.98 15.62
CA ASP A 68 -9.62 9.09 16.52
C ASP A 68 -10.54 8.72 17.70
N ASP A 69 -10.69 9.64 18.64
CA ASP A 69 -11.50 9.46 19.84
C ASP A 69 -13.02 9.44 19.60
N ALA A 70 -13.46 9.73 18.39
CA ALA A 70 -14.84 9.54 17.93
C ALA A 70 -15.05 8.17 17.27
N GLY A 71 -14.00 7.35 17.19
CA GLY A 71 -14.02 6.05 16.53
C GLY A 71 -13.95 6.12 15.01
N THR A 72 -13.62 7.28 14.43
CA THR A 72 -13.43 7.39 12.98
C THR A 72 -12.10 6.79 12.58
N VAL A 73 -12.11 6.01 11.50
CA VAL A 73 -10.93 5.35 10.95
C VAL A 73 -10.40 6.10 9.72
N TYR A 74 -9.10 6.27 9.68
CA TYR A 74 -8.39 6.89 8.56
C TYR A 74 -7.29 5.95 8.08
N ASP A 75 -7.26 5.69 6.79
CA ASP A 75 -6.19 5.01 6.08
C ASP A 75 -5.51 6.01 5.16
N LEU A 76 -4.22 6.28 5.42
CA LEU A 76 -3.41 7.23 4.68
C LEU A 76 -2.37 6.48 3.85
N GLU A 77 -2.41 6.67 2.55
CA GLU A 77 -1.56 6.01 1.57
C GLU A 77 -0.85 7.02 0.66
N VAL A 78 0.41 6.77 0.31
CA VAL A 78 1.10 7.48 -0.77
C VAL A 78 1.21 6.60 -2.01
N GLN A 79 1.05 7.19 -3.19
CA GLN A 79 1.06 6.44 -4.44
C GLN A 79 1.84 7.21 -5.51
N THR A 80 2.99 6.67 -5.91
CA THR A 80 3.87 7.29 -6.92
C THR A 80 3.74 6.67 -8.32
N THR A 81 3.09 5.52 -8.45
CA THR A 81 2.94 4.80 -9.71
C THR A 81 1.48 4.64 -10.09
N ASN A 82 1.09 5.14 -11.27
CA ASN A 82 -0.26 4.98 -11.78
C ASN A 82 -0.47 3.59 -12.40
N LYS A 83 -0.97 2.64 -11.61
CA LYS A 83 -1.33 1.28 -12.07
C LYS A 83 -2.75 1.20 -12.63
N ARG A 84 -3.47 2.32 -12.80
CA ARG A 84 -4.85 2.41 -13.31
C ARG A 84 -5.86 1.53 -12.55
N ASN A 85 -5.59 1.22 -11.30
CA ASN A 85 -6.43 0.34 -10.47
C ASN A 85 -6.85 0.98 -9.14
N LEU A 86 -6.65 2.30 -8.99
CA LEU A 86 -6.86 3.02 -7.73
C LEU A 86 -8.27 2.84 -7.17
N GLY A 87 -9.32 2.94 -8.00
CA GLY A 87 -10.70 2.73 -7.56
C GLY A 87 -10.96 1.33 -6.99
N LYS A 88 -10.35 0.29 -7.61
CA LYS A 88 -10.44 -1.08 -7.07
C LYS A 88 -9.62 -1.26 -5.80
N ARG A 89 -8.45 -0.60 -5.70
CA ARG A 89 -7.64 -0.59 -4.47
C ARG A 89 -8.40 0.05 -3.32
N THR A 90 -8.94 1.26 -3.48
CA THR A 90 -9.70 1.94 -2.41
C THR A 90 -10.87 1.11 -1.92
N ARG A 91 -11.58 0.38 -2.81
CA ARG A 91 -12.65 -0.54 -2.43
C ARG A 91 -12.12 -1.70 -1.59
N TYR A 92 -10.99 -2.29 -1.97
CA TYR A 92 -10.38 -3.40 -1.26
C TYR A 92 -9.86 -2.98 0.12
N TYR A 93 -9.23 -1.80 0.21
CA TYR A 93 -8.79 -1.22 1.47
C TYR A 93 -9.97 -0.96 2.41
N GLN A 94 -11.08 -0.42 1.90
CA GLN A 94 -12.31 -0.25 2.67
C GLN A 94 -12.80 -1.58 3.25
N SER A 95 -12.88 -2.63 2.44
CA SER A 95 -13.33 -3.94 2.93
C SER A 95 -12.43 -4.52 4.00
N MET A 96 -11.12 -4.24 3.95
CA MET A 96 -10.18 -4.68 4.98
C MET A 96 -10.33 -3.90 6.29
N ILE A 97 -10.71 -2.61 6.23
CA ILE A 97 -11.09 -1.83 7.42
C ILE A 97 -12.34 -2.45 8.05
N ASP A 98 -13.37 -2.70 7.25
CA ASP A 98 -14.67 -3.18 7.71
C ASP A 98 -14.59 -4.57 8.37
N THR A 99 -13.81 -5.48 7.76
CA THR A 99 -13.61 -6.84 8.31
C THR A 99 -12.85 -6.89 9.64
N ARG A 100 -12.21 -5.79 10.05
CA ARG A 100 -11.56 -5.68 11.37
C ARG A 100 -12.52 -5.31 12.48
N VAL A 101 -13.59 -4.62 12.13
CA VAL A 101 -14.54 -4.06 13.10
C VAL A 101 -15.60 -5.07 13.47
N LEU A 102 -16.09 -5.86 12.48
CA LEU A 102 -17.21 -6.78 12.68
C LEU A 102 -16.74 -8.23 12.84
N GLU A 103 -17.19 -8.84 13.94
CA GLU A 103 -17.12 -10.28 14.16
C GLU A 103 -18.44 -10.97 13.72
N LYS A 104 -18.39 -12.29 13.61
CA LYS A 104 -19.57 -13.09 13.22
C LYS A 104 -20.75 -12.83 14.17
N GLY A 105 -21.86 -12.37 13.61
CA GLY A 105 -23.11 -12.16 14.36
C GLY A 105 -23.27 -10.76 14.96
N GLN A 106 -22.31 -9.85 14.77
CA GLN A 106 -22.43 -8.46 15.21
C GLN A 106 -23.28 -7.64 14.24
N ASP A 107 -23.87 -6.54 14.76
CA ASP A 107 -24.69 -5.60 14.01
C ASP A 107 -23.84 -4.74 13.07
N TYR A 108 -24.30 -4.54 11.84
CA TYR A 108 -23.65 -3.69 10.85
C TYR A 108 -23.55 -2.21 11.29
N ASN A 109 -24.40 -1.73 12.21
CA ASN A 109 -24.31 -0.40 12.78
C ASN A 109 -23.02 -0.17 13.61
N LEU A 110 -22.26 -1.22 13.88
CA LEU A 110 -20.94 -1.11 14.52
C LEU A 110 -19.83 -0.74 13.54
N LEU A 111 -20.11 -0.76 12.22
CA LEU A 111 -19.14 -0.26 11.24
C LEU A 111 -18.83 1.20 11.52
N LYS A 112 -17.54 1.52 11.49
CA LYS A 112 -17.02 2.84 11.81
C LYS A 112 -17.05 3.74 10.59
N LYS A 113 -17.32 5.02 10.81
CA LYS A 113 -17.03 6.04 9.80
C LYS A 113 -15.57 5.94 9.37
N SER A 114 -15.33 5.94 8.07
CA SER A 114 -14.00 5.67 7.55
C SER A 114 -13.63 6.53 6.35
N PHE A 115 -12.34 6.83 6.26
CA PHE A 115 -11.72 7.56 5.17
C PHE A 115 -10.54 6.78 4.62
N VAL A 116 -10.60 6.40 3.35
CA VAL A 116 -9.46 5.86 2.62
C VAL A 116 -8.88 6.99 1.78
N ILE A 117 -7.67 7.44 2.14
CA ILE A 117 -7.04 8.65 1.60
C ILE A 117 -5.77 8.26 0.85
N PHE A 118 -5.73 8.50 -0.45
CA PHE A 118 -4.54 8.31 -1.28
C PHE A 118 -3.95 9.65 -1.68
N ILE A 119 -2.65 9.85 -1.46
CA ILE A 119 -1.89 10.99 -1.94
C ILE A 119 -1.06 10.55 -3.14
N CYS A 120 -1.41 11.05 -4.32
CA CYS A 120 -0.81 10.66 -5.59
C CYS A 120 0.07 11.78 -6.15
N ASN A 121 1.27 11.46 -6.64
CA ASN A 121 2.12 12.42 -7.35
C ASN A 121 1.80 12.51 -8.85
N TYR A 122 0.62 12.08 -9.23
CA TYR A 122 0.05 12.14 -10.58
C TYR A 122 -1.46 12.38 -10.50
N ASP A 123 -2.07 12.82 -11.60
CA ASP A 123 -3.52 12.94 -11.70
C ASP A 123 -4.16 11.62 -12.16
N PRO A 124 -4.84 10.87 -11.28
CA PRO A 124 -5.42 9.59 -11.65
C PRO A 124 -6.67 9.70 -12.53
N PHE A 125 -7.30 10.87 -12.62
CA PHE A 125 -8.58 11.08 -13.31
C PHE A 125 -8.51 12.08 -14.49
N GLY A 126 -7.37 12.74 -14.68
CA GLY A 126 -7.14 13.67 -15.80
C GLY A 126 -7.99 14.94 -15.76
N LYS A 127 -8.43 15.39 -14.57
CA LYS A 127 -9.24 16.62 -14.38
C LYS A 127 -8.49 17.71 -13.65
N SER A 128 -7.20 17.51 -13.38
CA SER A 128 -6.29 18.45 -12.72
C SER A 128 -6.77 18.99 -11.38
N ARG A 129 -7.71 18.32 -10.69
CA ARG A 129 -8.18 18.75 -9.39
C ARG A 129 -7.16 18.41 -8.31
N TYR A 130 -7.06 19.28 -7.28
CA TYR A 130 -6.27 19.01 -6.07
C TYR A 130 -6.82 17.83 -5.28
N ILE A 131 -8.15 17.73 -5.18
CA ILE A 131 -8.86 16.74 -4.38
C ILE A 131 -10.01 16.16 -5.20
N TYR A 132 -10.14 14.83 -5.10
CA TYR A 132 -11.29 14.09 -5.57
C TYR A 132 -11.90 13.35 -4.38
N THR A 133 -13.15 13.63 -4.05
CA THR A 133 -13.88 12.98 -2.96
C THR A 133 -15.00 12.12 -3.53
N PHE A 134 -15.01 10.85 -3.17
CA PHE A 134 -16.00 9.88 -3.62
C PHE A 134 -16.83 9.39 -2.44
N ARG A 135 -18.15 9.41 -2.64
CA ARG A 135 -19.17 8.84 -1.76
C ARG A 135 -20.19 8.12 -2.60
N ASN A 136 -20.90 7.15 -2.04
CA ASN A 136 -21.95 6.45 -2.74
C ASN A 136 -23.23 7.30 -2.79
N ARG A 137 -23.78 7.47 -4.01
CA ARG A 137 -24.99 8.24 -4.30
C ARG A 137 -25.93 7.41 -5.17
N CYS A 138 -27.21 7.73 -5.11
CA CYS A 138 -28.19 7.18 -6.04
C CYS A 138 -27.96 7.75 -7.45
N ASP A 139 -27.96 6.90 -8.46
CA ASP A 139 -27.79 7.34 -9.85
C ASP A 139 -29.07 8.03 -10.38
N GLU A 140 -30.24 7.64 -9.86
CA GLU A 140 -31.53 8.21 -10.22
C GLU A 140 -31.79 9.56 -9.55
N ASP A 141 -31.17 9.81 -8.40
CA ASP A 141 -31.29 11.06 -7.65
C ASP A 141 -29.97 11.39 -6.94
N PHE A 142 -29.22 12.32 -7.47
CA PHE A 142 -27.89 12.70 -6.98
C PHE A 142 -27.88 13.35 -5.59
N ASP A 143 -29.02 13.82 -5.08
CA ASP A 143 -29.12 14.39 -3.74
C ASP A 143 -29.24 13.30 -2.66
N VAL A 144 -29.57 12.07 -3.06
CA VAL A 144 -29.67 10.91 -2.17
C VAL A 144 -28.30 10.26 -1.96
N LEU A 145 -27.77 10.40 -0.75
CA LEU A 145 -26.55 9.71 -0.29
C LEU A 145 -26.90 8.34 0.30
N LEU A 146 -26.11 7.33 0.02
CA LEU A 146 -26.27 5.99 0.63
C LEU A 146 -26.06 6.01 2.16
N LYS A 147 -25.31 7.00 2.67
CA LYS A 147 -24.98 7.17 4.11
C LYS A 147 -24.27 5.98 4.73
N ASP A 148 -23.43 5.31 3.94
CA ASP A 148 -22.60 4.18 4.37
C ASP A 148 -21.36 4.61 5.17
N GLU A 149 -21.19 5.91 5.39
CA GLU A 149 -20.09 6.53 6.13
C GLU A 149 -18.67 6.18 5.62
N ALA A 150 -18.57 5.58 4.45
CA ALA A 150 -17.31 5.23 3.78
C ALA A 150 -16.94 6.28 2.73
N THR A 151 -15.88 7.04 2.96
CA THR A 151 -15.41 8.09 2.04
C THR A 151 -14.05 7.77 1.47
N LYS A 152 -13.88 7.93 0.16
CA LYS A 152 -12.57 7.82 -0.50
C LYS A 152 -12.12 9.21 -0.91
N ILE A 153 -10.87 9.58 -0.56
CA ILE A 153 -10.29 10.87 -0.90
C ILE A 153 -8.99 10.64 -1.66
N ILE A 154 -8.88 11.26 -2.81
CA ILE A 154 -7.66 11.20 -3.62
C ILE A 154 -7.11 12.61 -3.72
N ILE A 155 -5.91 12.80 -3.19
CA ILE A 155 -5.12 14.02 -3.30
C ILE A 155 -4.20 13.88 -4.50
N ASN A 156 -4.21 14.88 -5.37
CA ASN A 156 -3.32 14.97 -6.52
C ASN A 156 -2.29 16.08 -6.27
N THR A 157 -1.02 15.72 -6.08
CA THR A 157 0.02 16.73 -5.81
C THR A 157 0.32 17.61 -7.04
N LYS A 158 -0.08 17.17 -8.24
CA LYS A 158 -0.02 17.92 -9.50
C LYS A 158 -1.29 18.72 -9.80
N GLY A 159 -2.22 18.80 -8.84
CA GLY A 159 -3.50 19.48 -9.04
C GLY A 159 -3.32 20.99 -9.25
N THR A 160 -4.22 21.57 -10.05
CA THR A 160 -4.27 23.01 -10.34
C THR A 160 -5.69 23.56 -10.28
N VAL A 161 -6.70 22.69 -10.20
CA VAL A 161 -8.12 23.04 -10.24
C VAL A 161 -8.77 22.79 -8.89
N GLY A 162 -9.61 23.75 -8.46
CA GLY A 162 -10.35 23.71 -7.20
C GLY A 162 -9.72 24.59 -6.12
N THR A 163 -10.49 24.83 -5.05
CA THR A 163 -10.05 25.63 -3.90
C THR A 163 -9.73 24.70 -2.73
N ILE A 164 -8.51 24.83 -2.21
CA ILE A 164 -8.03 24.16 -1.00
C ILE A 164 -7.46 25.21 -0.04
N GLY A 165 -7.35 24.86 1.24
CA GLY A 165 -6.70 25.72 2.24
C GLY A 165 -5.20 25.89 1.95
N ASP A 166 -4.63 27.01 2.39
CA ASP A 166 -3.21 27.33 2.14
C ASP A 166 -2.28 26.32 2.80
N ASP A 167 -2.63 25.82 3.98
CA ASP A 167 -1.86 24.76 4.67
C ASP A 167 -1.78 23.48 3.82
N LEU A 168 -2.92 22.99 3.32
CA LEU A 168 -2.94 21.80 2.45
C LEU A 168 -2.19 22.07 1.15
N LYS A 169 -2.30 23.28 0.59
CA LYS A 169 -1.56 23.67 -0.62
C LYS A 169 -0.05 23.66 -0.40
N ALA A 170 0.40 24.12 0.77
CA ALA A 170 1.82 24.06 1.15
C ALA A 170 2.31 22.61 1.32
N VAL A 171 1.49 21.74 1.93
CA VAL A 171 1.82 20.32 2.08
C VAL A 171 1.90 19.64 0.71
N ILE A 172 0.92 19.83 -0.15
CA ILE A 172 0.90 19.29 -1.52
C ILE A 172 2.16 19.73 -2.29
N ARG A 173 2.50 21.03 -2.21
CA ARG A 173 3.71 21.56 -2.84
C ARG A 173 4.97 20.91 -2.27
N TYR A 174 5.07 20.76 -0.95
CA TYR A 174 6.21 20.10 -0.32
C TYR A 174 6.35 18.64 -0.78
N MET A 175 5.25 17.89 -0.80
CA MET A 175 5.24 16.50 -1.27
C MET A 175 5.64 16.36 -2.74
N ASP A 176 5.31 17.34 -3.57
CA ASP A 176 5.62 17.36 -5.00
C ASP A 176 7.05 17.80 -5.33
N THR A 177 7.53 18.84 -4.64
CA THR A 177 8.76 19.55 -5.00
C THR A 177 9.87 19.49 -3.95
N GLY A 178 9.55 19.06 -2.72
CA GLY A 178 10.46 19.13 -1.57
C GLY A 178 10.62 20.54 -0.99
N ILE A 179 9.85 21.55 -1.46
CA ILE A 179 9.99 22.95 -1.01
C ILE A 179 9.08 23.18 0.20
N ALA A 180 9.65 23.25 1.38
CA ALA A 180 8.98 23.60 2.63
C ALA A 180 8.77 25.12 2.75
N SER A 181 7.54 25.57 3.07
CA SER A 181 7.18 27.00 3.12
C SER A 181 6.45 27.42 4.39
N THR A 182 5.77 26.52 5.08
CA THR A 182 5.07 26.75 6.35
C THR A 182 5.83 26.14 7.53
N GLU A 183 5.48 26.50 8.75
CA GLU A 183 6.07 25.87 9.95
C GLU A 183 5.88 24.35 9.94
N TYR A 184 4.68 23.89 9.60
CA TYR A 184 4.38 22.47 9.49
C TYR A 184 5.27 21.76 8.44
N THR A 185 5.38 22.31 7.24
CA THR A 185 6.19 21.68 6.18
C THR A 185 7.68 21.76 6.47
N LYS A 186 8.16 22.79 7.19
CA LYS A 186 9.55 22.90 7.66
C LYS A 186 9.85 21.84 8.74
N ALA A 187 8.92 21.67 9.69
CA ALA A 187 9.03 20.61 10.70
C ALA A 187 9.03 19.21 10.04
N LEU A 188 8.17 19.01 9.06
CA LEU A 188 8.09 17.77 8.29
C LEU A 188 9.40 17.49 7.51
N ASP A 189 10.00 18.51 6.89
CA ASP A 189 11.27 18.39 6.18
C ASP A 189 12.45 18.10 7.14
N ALA A 190 12.46 18.75 8.31
CA ALA A 190 13.44 18.45 9.35
C ALA A 190 13.33 17.01 9.85
N GLU A 191 12.11 16.50 10.04
CA GLU A 191 11.87 15.11 10.45
C GLU A 191 12.30 14.13 9.37
N VAL A 192 12.01 14.38 8.08
CA VAL A 192 12.52 13.58 6.95
C VAL A 192 14.04 13.45 7.01
N LYS A 193 14.74 14.55 7.27
CA LYS A 193 16.21 14.57 7.38
C LYS A 193 16.70 13.81 8.60
N SER A 194 16.04 14.00 9.75
CA SER A 194 16.34 13.29 11.01
C SER A 194 16.22 11.78 10.84
N ILE A 195 15.10 11.31 10.29
CA ILE A 195 14.81 9.89 10.05
C ILE A 195 15.84 9.26 9.11
N LYS A 196 16.24 9.96 8.05
CA LYS A 196 17.26 9.46 7.12
C LYS A 196 18.64 9.30 7.76
N SER A 197 18.95 10.03 8.82
CA SER A 197 20.20 9.93 9.58
C SER A 197 20.15 8.95 10.74
N ASP A 198 18.95 8.46 11.12
CA ASP A 198 18.77 7.51 12.21
C ASP A 198 19.21 6.09 11.79
N GLU A 199 20.22 5.54 12.49
CA GLU A 199 20.78 4.22 12.17
C GLU A 199 19.75 3.08 12.29
N LYS A 200 18.83 3.16 13.25
CA LYS A 200 17.80 2.14 13.47
C LYS A 200 16.81 2.14 12.30
N VAL A 201 16.39 3.32 11.86
CA VAL A 201 15.48 3.46 10.73
C VAL A 201 16.14 3.01 9.43
N ARG A 202 17.42 3.34 9.25
CA ARG A 202 18.23 2.86 8.11
C ARG A 202 18.27 1.34 8.07
N MET A 203 18.55 0.71 9.20
CA MET A 203 18.56 -0.75 9.31
C MET A 203 17.17 -1.35 9.03
N GLN A 204 16.09 -0.78 9.57
CA GLN A 204 14.72 -1.23 9.27
C GLN A 204 14.41 -1.14 7.76
N TYR A 205 14.82 -0.05 7.11
CA TYR A 205 14.65 0.10 5.67
C TYR A 205 15.42 -0.96 4.88
N MET A 206 16.68 -1.24 5.25
CA MET A 206 17.49 -2.28 4.61
C MET A 206 16.83 -3.66 4.75
N LEU A 207 16.47 -4.06 5.96
CA LEU A 207 15.80 -5.35 6.23
C LEU A 207 14.48 -5.48 5.44
N MET A 208 13.69 -4.39 5.37
CA MET A 208 12.47 -4.37 4.58
C MET A 208 12.76 -4.54 3.09
N MET A 209 13.81 -3.91 2.57
CA MET A 209 14.20 -4.03 1.16
C MET A 209 14.70 -5.42 0.82
N GLU A 210 15.46 -6.06 1.73
CA GLU A 210 15.90 -7.46 1.59
C GLU A 210 14.69 -8.41 1.58
N ALA A 211 13.73 -8.23 2.50
CA ALA A 211 12.50 -9.02 2.52
C ALA A 211 11.71 -8.88 1.22
N PHE A 212 11.56 -7.65 0.69
CA PHE A 212 10.90 -7.44 -0.60
C PHE A 212 11.66 -8.02 -1.79
N ALA A 213 12.99 -8.01 -1.76
CA ALA A 213 13.80 -8.66 -2.79
C ALA A 213 13.57 -10.18 -2.76
N HIS A 214 13.56 -10.76 -1.57
CA HIS A 214 13.27 -12.17 -1.35
C HIS A 214 11.85 -12.56 -1.82
N GLU A 215 10.81 -11.84 -1.38
CA GLU A 215 9.42 -12.08 -1.83
C GLU A 215 9.28 -11.98 -3.36
N ARG A 216 9.97 -11.02 -3.97
CA ARG A 216 9.95 -10.84 -5.43
C ARG A 216 10.62 -11.98 -6.15
N SER A 217 11.72 -12.49 -5.63
CA SER A 217 12.42 -13.66 -6.14
C SER A 217 11.53 -14.90 -5.99
N MET A 218 10.97 -15.14 -4.83
CA MET A 218 10.03 -16.24 -4.59
C MET A 218 8.84 -16.20 -5.55
N GLY A 219 8.23 -15.03 -5.77
CA GLY A 219 7.13 -14.89 -6.73
C GLY A 219 7.52 -15.26 -8.17
N LYS A 220 8.75 -14.96 -8.60
CA LYS A 220 9.27 -15.41 -9.91
C LYS A 220 9.42 -16.91 -9.97
N TYR A 221 9.92 -17.50 -8.90
CA TYR A 221 10.16 -18.95 -8.83
C TYR A 221 8.87 -19.74 -8.78
N ILE A 222 7.88 -19.30 -7.99
CA ILE A 222 6.55 -19.91 -7.97
C ILE A 222 5.93 -19.90 -9.37
N ASN A 223 6.00 -18.77 -10.09
CA ASN A 223 5.51 -18.70 -11.46
C ASN A 223 6.25 -19.63 -12.41
N LEU A 224 7.57 -19.75 -12.26
CA LEU A 224 8.39 -20.64 -13.06
C LEU A 224 8.07 -22.10 -12.79
N ILE A 225 7.86 -22.49 -11.52
CA ILE A 225 7.41 -23.83 -11.14
C ILE A 225 6.05 -24.15 -11.73
N SER A 226 5.12 -23.21 -11.71
CA SER A 226 3.83 -23.36 -12.37
C SER A 226 3.96 -23.65 -13.87
N GLN A 227 4.86 -22.94 -14.55
CA GLN A 227 5.16 -23.18 -15.97
C GLN A 227 5.81 -24.55 -16.20
N ILE A 228 6.75 -24.96 -15.34
CA ILE A 228 7.38 -26.29 -15.41
C ILE A 228 6.34 -27.38 -15.19
N ARG A 229 5.47 -27.25 -14.19
CA ARG A 229 4.37 -28.22 -13.90
C ARG A 229 3.49 -28.43 -15.12
N ASN A 230 3.12 -27.35 -15.81
CA ASN A 230 2.29 -27.41 -17.01
C ASN A 230 3.05 -27.97 -18.24
N ALA A 231 4.38 -27.97 -18.22
CA ALA A 231 5.22 -28.47 -19.31
C ALA A 231 5.66 -29.94 -19.13
N ILE A 232 5.40 -30.53 -17.96
CA ILE A 232 5.73 -31.95 -17.69
C ILE A 232 4.90 -32.84 -18.63
N GLY A 233 5.55 -33.75 -19.31
CA GLY A 233 4.95 -34.64 -20.29
C GLY A 233 5.12 -34.16 -21.74
N ASP A 234 5.14 -32.87 -21.98
CA ASP A 234 5.27 -32.28 -23.31
C ASP A 234 6.73 -31.92 -23.67
N PHE A 235 7.54 -31.56 -22.65
CA PHE A 235 8.91 -31.10 -22.84
C PHE A 235 9.91 -31.83 -21.93
N THR A 236 11.12 -32.05 -22.43
CA THR A 236 12.26 -32.52 -21.62
C THR A 236 12.78 -31.39 -20.75
N THR A 237 13.44 -31.72 -19.62
CA THR A 237 14.05 -30.71 -18.73
C THR A 237 15.05 -29.81 -19.44
N LYS A 238 15.76 -30.33 -20.44
CA LYS A 238 16.68 -29.55 -21.30
C LYS A 238 15.94 -28.54 -22.18
N GLN A 239 14.77 -28.92 -22.72
CA GLN A 239 13.92 -28.00 -23.49
C GLN A 239 13.30 -26.94 -22.58
N MET A 240 12.80 -27.33 -21.40
CA MET A 240 12.27 -26.40 -20.40
C MET A 240 13.33 -25.36 -20.00
N ALA A 241 14.55 -25.78 -19.71
CA ALA A 241 15.66 -24.90 -19.34
C ALA A 241 15.95 -23.86 -20.43
N LYS A 242 15.91 -24.28 -21.70
CA LYS A 242 16.07 -23.37 -22.84
C LYS A 242 14.92 -22.39 -23.01
N TYR A 243 13.67 -22.86 -22.88
CA TYR A 243 12.49 -22.02 -23.07
C TYR A 243 12.30 -21.02 -21.92
N PHE A 244 12.53 -21.44 -20.68
CA PHE A 244 12.36 -20.61 -19.49
C PHE A 244 13.61 -19.80 -19.14
N VAL A 245 14.72 -20.01 -19.88
CA VAL A 245 16.01 -19.31 -19.69
C VAL A 245 16.53 -19.51 -18.26
N VAL A 246 16.58 -20.77 -17.83
CA VAL A 246 17.04 -21.18 -16.49
C VAL A 246 18.01 -22.34 -16.58
N ASN A 247 18.68 -22.66 -15.46
CA ASN A 247 19.57 -23.79 -15.35
C ASN A 247 18.81 -25.12 -15.52
N GLU A 248 19.39 -26.09 -16.26
CA GLU A 248 18.79 -27.41 -16.45
C GLU A 248 18.69 -28.20 -15.14
N LYS A 249 19.65 -28.04 -14.22
CA LYS A 249 19.61 -28.63 -12.88
C LYS A 249 18.36 -28.20 -12.16
N PHE A 250 18.03 -26.91 -12.16
CA PHE A 250 16.82 -26.37 -11.59
C PHE A 250 15.54 -27.01 -12.15
N CYS A 251 15.46 -27.16 -13.49
CA CYS A 251 14.31 -27.84 -14.10
C CYS A 251 14.20 -29.31 -13.66
N LYS A 252 15.33 -30.02 -13.51
CA LYS A 252 15.37 -31.39 -13.03
C LYS A 252 14.89 -31.52 -11.59
N ASP A 253 15.38 -30.63 -10.72
CA ASP A 253 15.03 -30.62 -9.30
C ASP A 253 13.55 -30.27 -9.11
N ALA A 254 13.03 -29.27 -9.86
CA ALA A 254 11.63 -28.89 -9.85
C ALA A 254 10.72 -30.05 -10.33
N VAL A 255 11.02 -30.67 -11.46
CA VAL A 255 10.25 -31.83 -11.98
C VAL A 255 10.28 -32.97 -10.99
N LYS A 256 11.44 -33.31 -10.41
CA LYS A 256 11.58 -34.36 -9.40
C LYS A 256 10.72 -34.04 -8.16
N CYS A 257 10.79 -32.82 -7.64
CA CYS A 257 10.01 -32.40 -6.47
C CYS A 257 8.52 -32.47 -6.73
N ILE A 258 8.05 -31.96 -7.88
CA ILE A 258 6.62 -32.02 -8.29
C ILE A 258 6.14 -33.49 -8.39
N GLN A 259 6.95 -34.39 -8.96
CA GLN A 259 6.58 -35.79 -9.11
C GLN A 259 6.58 -36.56 -7.77
N THR A 260 7.47 -36.16 -6.86
CA THR A 260 7.57 -36.80 -5.52
C THR A 260 6.46 -36.30 -4.60
N HIS A 261 5.99 -35.06 -4.78
CA HIS A 261 4.97 -34.41 -3.97
C HIS A 261 3.84 -33.83 -4.85
N PRO A 262 3.00 -34.70 -5.45
CA PRO A 262 1.97 -34.25 -6.40
C PRO A 262 0.90 -33.37 -5.78
N ASP A 263 0.69 -33.46 -4.47
CA ASP A 263 -0.29 -32.67 -3.72
C ASP A 263 0.24 -31.30 -3.24
N TRP A 264 1.54 -31.03 -3.43
CA TRP A 264 2.13 -29.74 -3.06
C TRP A 264 1.81 -28.66 -4.09
N ASP A 265 1.49 -27.47 -3.61
CA ASP A 265 1.35 -26.31 -4.47
C ASP A 265 2.72 -25.77 -4.91
N ASP A 266 2.71 -24.82 -5.82
CA ASP A 266 3.93 -24.28 -6.42
C ASP A 266 4.80 -23.51 -5.41
N GLU A 267 4.19 -22.94 -4.34
CA GLU A 267 4.89 -22.27 -3.25
C GLU A 267 5.65 -23.27 -2.38
N GLN A 268 5.02 -24.37 -2.00
CA GLN A 268 5.65 -25.47 -1.25
C GLN A 268 6.81 -26.10 -2.01
N ILE A 269 6.65 -26.28 -3.34
CA ILE A 269 7.74 -26.76 -4.21
C ILE A 269 8.89 -25.74 -4.25
N ALA A 270 8.56 -24.43 -4.35
CA ALA A 270 9.54 -23.35 -4.40
C ALA A 270 10.41 -23.30 -3.13
N GLU A 271 9.85 -23.57 -1.97
CA GLU A 271 10.57 -23.56 -0.70
C GLU A 271 11.57 -24.72 -0.52
N GLN A 272 11.42 -25.80 -1.31
CA GLN A 272 12.24 -27.02 -1.20
C GLN A 272 13.42 -27.08 -2.19
N ILE A 273 13.47 -26.21 -3.18
CA ILE A 273 14.48 -26.24 -4.22
C ILE A 273 15.56 -25.20 -3.91
N ASP A 274 16.83 -25.62 -3.88
CA ASP A 274 17.95 -24.69 -3.76
C ASP A 274 18.08 -23.82 -5.02
N TRP A 275 18.02 -22.53 -4.80
CA TRP A 275 18.12 -21.50 -5.83
C TRP A 275 19.57 -21.03 -5.95
N GLU A 276 20.38 -21.71 -6.74
CA GLU A 276 21.65 -21.15 -7.20
C GLU A 276 21.37 -20.21 -8.38
N GLU A 277 21.75 -18.92 -8.23
CA GLU A 277 21.76 -17.92 -9.30
C GLU A 277 22.71 -18.30 -10.46
#